data_4e6c26b1194939d85361222b649a8cfb
#
_entry.id   4e6c26b1194939d85361222b649a8cfb
#
_cell.length_a   1.000
_cell.length_b   1.000
_cell.length_c   1.000
_cell.angle_alpha   90.00
_cell.angle_beta   90.00
_cell.angle_gamma   90.00
#
_symmetry.space_group_name_H-M   'P 1'
#
loop_
_entity.id
_entity.type
_entity.pdbx_description
1 polymer ?
#
loop_
_entity_poly.entity_id
_entity_poly.type
_entity_poly.pdbx_seq_one_letter_code
_entity_poly.pdbx_strand_id
1 'polypeptide(L)'
;MLCFKQMNERRKRWTVLVLVSVVMAMGYVFWDIVSPISTSLKASLEEGGMGWSAAEYGFYAGSYSIFNIFLLMLFFGGVILDKCGIRFTGLLATGVMLLGAIINYAALTMVSPLLEIDVPFTLFGLIPGHLKTQVLVASLGFGLFGMGCDITGITVSKIITKWFIGHELASAMGLQVAMARLGTASALSFSPLIAQGFGLSASLLAGAGVLLFGFVLFVIYTFYDRHFDREQAARRTGRSAGSAVSIDAKSETKEDSFRLRDICVILRNPGFWLLALLCVSFYSSIRPFMKFATDLMINTFGVAETTAGWLVAAIPYGTIVLTPLFGTLYDRYGHGARLMLGGSVLLLVADLLLAFPLSHSAAYALVIMLFVGIAFSLVPSAFWPSVPKLVPLAQLGTAYSIIYFVQNIGLMLVPVWIGGIVDRHTVRSNDGLSSLHVDYTIPMVVFAAISLLAVATSLTLLLSDGTKKDGLEQANMSQQ
;
A
#
# COMPACT_ATOMS: atom_id res chain seq x y z
N MET A 1 -14.40 -25.55 -14.82
CA MET A 1 -13.32 -26.02 -15.73
C MET A 1 -13.77 -26.16 -17.18
N LEU A 2 -14.88 -26.83 -17.51
CA LEU A 2 -15.40 -26.97 -18.90
C LEU A 2 -15.64 -25.61 -19.58
N CYS A 3 -16.16 -24.62 -18.87
CA CYS A 3 -16.42 -23.28 -19.41
C CYS A 3 -15.15 -22.53 -19.85
N PHE A 4 -14.01 -22.69 -19.12
CA PHE A 4 -12.75 -22.02 -19.47
C PHE A 4 -12.11 -22.61 -20.74
N LYS A 5 -12.28 -23.89 -20.99
CA LYS A 5 -11.76 -24.58 -22.20
C LYS A 5 -12.34 -24.05 -23.51
N GLN A 6 -13.58 -23.55 -23.46
CA GLN A 6 -14.30 -23.00 -24.63
C GLN A 6 -14.12 -21.47 -24.78
N MET A 7 -13.43 -20.80 -23.83
CA MET A 7 -13.26 -19.36 -23.90
C MET A 7 -12.17 -18.95 -24.89
N ASN A 8 -12.41 -17.82 -25.58
CA ASN A 8 -11.41 -17.19 -26.45
C ASN A 8 -10.19 -16.73 -25.57
N GLU A 9 -8.97 -16.74 -26.13
CA GLU A 9 -7.72 -16.39 -25.44
C GLU A 9 -7.79 -15.01 -24.75
N ARG A 10 -8.44 -14.02 -25.39
CA ARG A 10 -8.68 -12.70 -24.78
C ARG A 10 -9.53 -12.82 -23.50
N ARG A 11 -10.60 -13.58 -23.53
CA ARG A 11 -11.47 -13.79 -22.35
C ARG A 11 -10.72 -14.52 -21.23
N LYS A 12 -9.87 -15.50 -21.55
CA LYS A 12 -9.03 -16.19 -20.55
C LYS A 12 -8.12 -15.21 -19.81
N ARG A 13 -7.43 -14.31 -20.57
CA ARG A 13 -6.54 -13.28 -19.96
C ARG A 13 -7.30 -12.35 -19.03
N TRP A 14 -8.41 -11.81 -19.48
CA TRP A 14 -9.22 -10.89 -18.67
C TRP A 14 -9.84 -11.57 -17.44
N THR A 15 -10.24 -12.84 -17.52
CA THR A 15 -10.73 -13.62 -16.37
C THR A 15 -9.61 -13.77 -15.32
N VAL A 16 -8.41 -14.12 -15.74
CA VAL A 16 -7.25 -14.22 -14.84
C VAL A 16 -6.96 -12.86 -14.21
N LEU A 17 -6.96 -11.79 -14.99
CA LEU A 17 -6.77 -10.43 -14.49
C LEU A 17 -7.77 -10.06 -13.39
N VAL A 18 -9.06 -10.31 -13.63
CA VAL A 18 -10.10 -10.04 -12.63
C VAL A 18 -9.87 -10.86 -11.36
N LEU A 19 -9.57 -12.16 -11.48
CA LEU A 19 -9.29 -13.01 -10.32
C LEU A 19 -8.14 -12.46 -9.46
N VAL A 20 -6.98 -12.17 -10.06
CA VAL A 20 -5.81 -11.72 -9.30
C VAL A 20 -5.96 -10.27 -8.81
N SER A 21 -6.69 -9.43 -9.55
CA SER A 21 -6.99 -8.05 -9.12
C SER A 21 -7.95 -8.02 -7.93
N VAL A 22 -8.92 -8.93 -7.87
CA VAL A 22 -9.80 -9.11 -6.70
C VAL A 22 -8.99 -9.59 -5.51
N VAL A 23 -8.05 -10.53 -5.68
CA VAL A 23 -7.14 -10.95 -4.57
C VAL A 23 -6.39 -9.73 -4.00
N MET A 24 -5.87 -8.85 -4.86
CA MET A 24 -5.23 -7.60 -4.42
C MET A 24 -6.20 -6.68 -3.68
N ALA A 25 -7.41 -6.49 -4.19
CA ALA A 25 -8.44 -5.70 -3.51
C ALA A 25 -8.72 -6.23 -2.10
N MET A 26 -8.84 -7.56 -1.93
CA MET A 26 -9.04 -8.21 -0.62
C MET A 26 -7.88 -7.93 0.34
N GLY A 27 -6.64 -7.96 -0.15
CA GLY A 27 -5.46 -7.56 0.64
C GLY A 27 -5.56 -6.12 1.13
N TYR A 28 -5.93 -5.19 0.25
CA TYR A 28 -6.07 -3.77 0.61
C TYR A 28 -7.28 -3.48 1.50
N VAL A 29 -8.35 -4.29 1.44
CA VAL A 29 -9.43 -4.23 2.43
C VAL A 29 -8.86 -4.49 3.82
N PHE A 30 -8.11 -5.58 4.02
CA PHE A 30 -7.56 -5.90 5.34
C PHE A 30 -6.49 -4.91 5.80
N TRP A 31 -5.67 -4.38 4.88
CA TRP A 31 -4.67 -3.37 5.20
C TRP A 31 -5.26 -2.16 5.94
N ASP A 32 -6.42 -1.70 5.50
CA ASP A 32 -7.02 -0.48 6.01
C ASP A 32 -8.25 -0.71 6.90
N ILE A 33 -8.63 -1.97 7.19
CA ILE A 33 -9.87 -2.30 7.92
C ILE A 33 -9.91 -1.76 9.34
N VAL A 34 -8.75 -1.66 9.99
CA VAL A 34 -8.63 -1.16 11.38
C VAL A 34 -8.55 0.37 11.42
N SER A 35 -8.11 1.01 10.32
CA SER A 35 -7.91 2.46 10.28
C SER A 35 -9.15 3.27 10.66
N PRO A 36 -10.33 3.00 10.11
CA PRO A 36 -11.54 3.79 10.40
C PRO A 36 -12.17 3.50 11.77
N ILE A 37 -11.79 2.42 12.44
CA ILE A 37 -12.28 2.05 13.77
C ILE A 37 -11.23 2.28 14.87
N SER A 38 -10.18 3.04 14.57
CA SER A 38 -9.08 3.31 15.50
C SER A 38 -9.53 4.07 16.75
N THR A 39 -10.49 4.97 16.62
CA THR A 39 -11.07 5.69 17.77
C THR A 39 -11.79 4.73 18.72
N SER A 40 -12.61 3.84 18.16
CA SER A 40 -13.31 2.81 18.93
C SER A 40 -12.35 1.81 19.61
N LEU A 41 -11.21 1.48 18.98
CA LEU A 41 -10.16 0.65 19.63
C LEU A 41 -9.51 1.37 20.83
N LYS A 42 -9.34 2.69 20.75
CA LYS A 42 -8.77 3.51 21.82
C LYS A 42 -9.76 3.84 22.93
N ALA A 43 -11.05 3.74 22.67
CA ALA A 43 -12.09 3.93 23.67
C ALA A 43 -11.90 2.99 24.87
N SER A 44 -12.40 3.40 26.05
CA SER A 44 -12.30 2.62 27.27
C SER A 44 -13.02 1.27 27.17
N LEU A 45 -12.63 0.33 28.03
CA LEU A 45 -13.32 -0.98 28.12
C LEU A 45 -14.79 -0.83 28.51
N GLU A 46 -15.12 0.18 29.30
CA GLU A 46 -16.48 0.48 29.73
C GLU A 46 -17.36 0.95 28.57
N GLU A 47 -16.75 1.60 27.58
CA GLU A 47 -17.40 2.06 26.34
C GLU A 47 -17.40 0.98 25.25
N GLY A 48 -16.94 -0.24 25.55
CA GLY A 48 -16.84 -1.34 24.59
C GLY A 48 -15.62 -1.29 23.68
N GLY A 49 -14.64 -0.40 23.97
CA GLY A 49 -13.35 -0.33 23.29
C GLY A 49 -12.34 -1.36 23.81
N MET A 50 -11.10 -1.22 23.39
CA MET A 50 -9.97 -2.07 23.83
C MET A 50 -8.99 -1.32 24.74
N GLY A 51 -9.23 -0.04 24.98
CA GLY A 51 -8.37 0.82 25.79
C GLY A 51 -6.95 0.98 25.24
N TRP A 52 -6.74 0.86 23.94
CA TRP A 52 -5.42 1.06 23.35
C TRP A 52 -5.00 2.51 23.46
N SER A 53 -3.73 2.76 23.73
CA SER A 53 -3.17 4.10 23.59
C SER A 53 -2.94 4.45 22.10
N ALA A 54 -2.78 5.73 21.79
CA ALA A 54 -2.45 6.15 20.44
C ALA A 54 -1.06 5.67 20.02
N ALA A 55 -0.11 5.55 20.98
CA ALA A 55 1.21 4.98 20.76
C ALA A 55 1.13 3.48 20.42
N GLU A 56 0.29 2.71 21.11
CA GLU A 56 0.02 1.30 20.82
C GLU A 56 -0.61 1.10 19.44
N TYR A 57 -1.57 1.94 19.08
CA TYR A 57 -2.15 1.93 17.75
C TYR A 57 -1.11 2.29 16.65
N GLY A 58 -0.27 3.29 16.91
CA GLY A 58 0.83 3.67 16.01
C GLY A 58 1.83 2.53 15.81
N PHE A 59 2.19 1.83 16.89
CA PHE A 59 3.04 0.63 16.81
C PHE A 59 2.39 -0.49 15.99
N TYR A 60 1.11 -0.77 16.24
CA TYR A 60 0.33 -1.71 15.43
C TYR A 60 0.33 -1.32 13.95
N ALA A 61 0.03 -0.06 13.63
CA ALA A 61 -0.02 0.41 12.23
C ALA A 61 1.35 0.34 11.53
N GLY A 62 2.44 0.63 12.26
CA GLY A 62 3.81 0.52 11.75
C GLY A 62 4.29 -0.92 11.59
N SER A 63 3.73 -1.86 12.33
CA SER A 63 4.15 -3.27 12.32
C SER A 63 3.97 -3.96 10.97
N TYR A 64 3.10 -3.43 10.09
CA TYR A 64 2.96 -3.88 8.70
C TYR A 64 4.30 -4.09 7.98
N SER A 65 5.24 -3.18 8.17
CA SER A 65 6.52 -3.16 7.47
C SER A 65 7.67 -3.88 8.22
N ILE A 66 7.45 -4.34 9.45
CA ILE A 66 8.51 -4.91 10.31
C ILE A 66 9.28 -6.04 9.61
N PHE A 67 8.57 -7.05 9.09
CA PHE A 67 9.25 -8.20 8.46
C PHE A 67 9.88 -7.84 7.12
N ASN A 68 9.30 -6.88 6.40
CA ASN A 68 9.85 -6.40 5.13
C ASN A 68 11.18 -5.67 5.33
N ILE A 69 11.36 -4.99 6.46
CA ILE A 69 12.59 -4.25 6.79
C ILE A 69 13.62 -5.17 7.48
N PHE A 70 13.27 -5.76 8.62
CA PHE A 70 14.25 -6.48 9.45
C PHE A 70 14.63 -7.85 8.90
N LEU A 71 13.71 -8.53 8.21
CA LEU A 71 13.98 -9.82 7.59
C LEU A 71 14.18 -9.72 6.07
N LEU A 72 14.18 -8.51 5.50
CA LEU A 72 14.33 -8.26 4.06
C LEU A 72 13.37 -9.14 3.21
N MET A 73 12.15 -9.39 3.73
CA MET A 73 11.23 -10.35 3.15
C MET A 73 10.77 -9.97 1.74
N LEU A 74 10.79 -8.69 1.39
CA LEU A 74 10.52 -8.26 0.02
C LEU A 74 11.58 -8.81 -0.97
N PHE A 75 12.84 -8.81 -0.55
CA PHE A 75 13.94 -9.40 -1.33
C PHE A 75 13.83 -10.93 -1.41
N PHE A 76 13.64 -11.59 -0.27
CA PHE A 76 13.47 -13.04 -0.26
C PHE A 76 12.22 -13.50 -1.00
N GLY A 77 11.12 -12.74 -0.93
CA GLY A 77 9.90 -12.96 -1.68
C GLY A 77 10.14 -12.98 -3.19
N GLY A 78 10.94 -12.04 -3.71
CA GLY A 78 11.38 -12.01 -5.10
C GLY A 78 12.19 -13.26 -5.47
N VAL A 79 13.15 -13.65 -4.63
CA VAL A 79 13.96 -14.88 -4.84
C VAL A 79 13.10 -16.15 -4.83
N ILE A 80 12.15 -16.26 -3.90
CA ILE A 80 11.20 -17.37 -3.84
C ILE A 80 10.33 -17.39 -5.12
N LEU A 81 9.87 -16.22 -5.57
CA LEU A 81 9.08 -16.08 -6.78
C LEU A 81 9.83 -16.56 -8.03
N ASP A 82 11.12 -16.27 -8.12
CA ASP A 82 11.94 -16.67 -9.28
C ASP A 82 12.30 -18.16 -9.23
N LYS A 83 12.58 -18.71 -8.04
CA LYS A 83 12.96 -20.13 -7.90
C LYS A 83 11.76 -21.08 -7.85
N CYS A 84 10.70 -20.72 -7.13
CA CYS A 84 9.55 -21.60 -6.89
C CYS A 84 8.36 -21.31 -7.79
N GLY A 85 8.40 -20.17 -8.52
CA GLY A 85 7.40 -19.76 -9.49
C GLY A 85 6.15 -19.13 -8.86
N ILE A 86 5.34 -18.54 -9.74
CA ILE A 86 4.17 -17.70 -9.37
C ILE A 86 3.09 -18.43 -8.57
N ARG A 87 2.90 -19.73 -8.81
CA ARG A 87 1.85 -20.52 -8.14
C ARG A 87 2.17 -20.76 -6.68
N PHE A 88 3.38 -21.28 -6.42
CA PHE A 88 3.81 -21.59 -5.06
C PHE A 88 3.90 -20.31 -4.23
N THR A 89 4.60 -19.32 -4.76
CA THR A 89 4.81 -18.04 -4.05
C THR A 89 3.51 -17.34 -3.73
N GLY A 90 2.56 -17.29 -4.68
CA GLY A 90 1.28 -16.65 -4.43
C GLY A 90 0.39 -17.42 -3.45
N LEU A 91 0.38 -18.76 -3.46
CA LEU A 91 -0.33 -19.55 -2.45
C LEU A 91 0.29 -19.35 -1.06
N LEU A 92 1.62 -19.33 -0.97
CA LEU A 92 2.33 -19.09 0.29
C LEU A 92 2.00 -17.67 0.81
N ALA A 93 2.12 -16.66 -0.04
CA ALA A 93 1.90 -15.26 0.33
C ALA A 93 0.45 -14.98 0.77
N THR A 94 -0.53 -15.45 -0.01
CA THR A 94 -1.95 -15.30 0.35
C THR A 94 -2.33 -16.12 1.59
N GLY A 95 -1.70 -17.28 1.81
CA GLY A 95 -1.84 -18.08 3.02
C GLY A 95 -1.27 -17.37 4.25
N VAL A 96 -0.11 -16.73 4.12
CA VAL A 96 0.50 -15.93 5.19
C VAL A 96 -0.35 -14.68 5.50
N MET A 97 -0.92 -14.01 4.49
CA MET A 97 -1.88 -12.92 4.71
C MET A 97 -3.08 -13.38 5.56
N LEU A 98 -3.66 -14.52 5.20
CA LEU A 98 -4.80 -15.10 5.92
C LEU A 98 -4.43 -15.48 7.37
N LEU A 99 -3.25 -16.10 7.56
CA LEU A 99 -2.73 -16.42 8.89
C LEU A 99 -2.58 -15.15 9.75
N GLY A 100 -2.00 -14.09 9.17
CA GLY A 100 -1.87 -12.79 9.84
C GLY A 100 -3.22 -12.21 10.26
N ALA A 101 -4.24 -12.31 9.42
CA ALA A 101 -5.60 -11.87 9.74
C ALA A 101 -6.25 -12.69 10.86
N ILE A 102 -6.06 -14.01 10.84
CA ILE A 102 -6.56 -14.91 11.91
C ILE A 102 -5.89 -14.55 13.24
N ILE A 103 -4.58 -14.30 13.26
CA ILE A 103 -3.87 -13.86 14.47
C ILE A 103 -4.40 -12.51 14.97
N ASN A 104 -4.66 -11.56 14.07
CA ASN A 104 -5.28 -10.27 14.43
C ASN A 104 -6.65 -10.46 15.10
N TYR A 105 -7.50 -11.27 14.51
CA TYR A 105 -8.82 -11.58 15.08
C TYR A 105 -8.68 -12.28 16.45
N ALA A 106 -7.80 -13.27 16.56
CA ALA A 106 -7.53 -13.97 17.81
C ALA A 106 -6.97 -13.03 18.89
N ALA A 107 -6.12 -12.07 18.52
CA ALA A 107 -5.62 -11.07 19.45
C ALA A 107 -6.73 -10.27 20.12
N LEU A 108 -7.74 -9.80 19.34
CA LEU A 108 -8.84 -9.00 19.90
C LEU A 108 -9.88 -9.82 20.65
N THR A 109 -9.97 -11.13 20.41
CA THR A 109 -11.02 -11.98 21.00
C THR A 109 -10.53 -12.89 22.11
N MET A 110 -9.29 -13.35 22.06
CA MET A 110 -8.75 -14.37 22.97
C MET A 110 -7.71 -13.80 23.95
N VAL A 111 -7.11 -12.64 23.64
CA VAL A 111 -6.09 -12.02 24.50
C VAL A 111 -6.74 -10.93 25.33
N SER A 112 -6.59 -11.00 26.65
CA SER A 112 -7.12 -9.97 27.55
C SER A 112 -6.46 -8.61 27.29
N PRO A 113 -7.25 -7.53 27.14
CA PRO A 113 -6.71 -6.18 26.99
C PRO A 113 -6.09 -5.62 28.28
N LEU A 114 -6.26 -6.31 29.43
CA LEU A 114 -5.69 -5.92 30.71
C LEU A 114 -4.26 -6.46 30.94
N LEU A 115 -3.81 -7.38 30.09
CA LEU A 115 -2.50 -7.99 30.24
C LEU A 115 -1.44 -7.11 29.58
N GLU A 116 -0.58 -6.51 30.39
CA GLU A 116 0.52 -5.65 29.96
C GLU A 116 1.87 -6.39 30.10
N ILE A 117 2.79 -6.08 29.21
CA ILE A 117 4.15 -6.58 29.22
C ILE A 117 5.09 -5.38 29.21
N ASP A 118 6.06 -5.40 30.13
CA ASP A 118 7.18 -4.48 30.09
C ASP A 118 8.16 -4.94 29.00
N VAL A 119 8.40 -4.07 28.03
CA VAL A 119 9.35 -4.33 26.96
C VAL A 119 10.71 -3.78 27.36
N PRO A 120 11.66 -4.62 27.78
CA PRO A 120 12.97 -4.18 28.29
C PRO A 120 13.84 -3.56 27.20
N PHE A 121 13.49 -3.76 25.94
CA PHE A 121 14.23 -3.26 24.78
C PHE A 121 13.31 -2.49 23.84
N THR A 122 13.34 -1.18 23.95
CA THR A 122 12.47 -0.28 23.18
C THR A 122 12.89 -0.08 21.72
N LEU A 123 13.90 -0.79 21.23
CA LEU A 123 14.43 -0.70 19.86
C LEU A 123 14.53 0.78 19.39
N PHE A 124 15.40 1.56 20.02
CA PHE A 124 15.57 3.00 19.74
C PHE A 124 14.29 3.85 19.94
N GLY A 125 13.40 3.45 20.85
CA GLY A 125 12.14 4.15 21.12
C GLY A 125 11.01 3.82 20.11
N LEU A 126 11.21 2.85 19.24
CA LEU A 126 10.19 2.39 18.28
C LEU A 126 9.11 1.52 18.93
N ILE A 127 9.43 0.86 20.03
CA ILE A 127 8.49 0.05 20.80
C ILE A 127 8.18 0.80 22.08
N PRO A 128 6.91 1.03 22.45
CA PRO A 128 6.56 1.59 23.75
C PRO A 128 7.13 0.72 24.89
N GLY A 129 7.60 1.34 25.98
CA GLY A 129 8.20 0.62 27.11
C GLY A 129 7.20 -0.29 27.85
N HIS A 130 5.91 0.09 27.82
CA HIS A 130 4.78 -0.73 28.29
C HIS A 130 3.87 -0.97 27.11
N LEU A 131 3.51 -2.22 26.86
CA LEU A 131 2.68 -2.62 25.74
C LEU A 131 1.67 -3.68 26.17
N LYS A 132 0.42 -3.51 25.77
CA LYS A 132 -0.57 -4.57 25.96
C LYS A 132 -0.19 -5.80 25.17
N THR A 133 -0.27 -6.98 25.79
CA THR A 133 -0.03 -8.27 25.10
C THR A 133 -0.91 -8.41 23.87
N GLN A 134 -2.15 -7.92 23.94
CA GLN A 134 -3.09 -7.90 22.83
C GLN A 134 -2.52 -7.13 21.61
N VAL A 135 -1.93 -5.94 21.85
CA VAL A 135 -1.30 -5.12 20.79
C VAL A 135 -0.09 -5.83 20.19
N LEU A 136 0.74 -6.49 21.01
CA LEU A 136 1.90 -7.23 20.53
C LEU A 136 1.49 -8.38 19.60
N VAL A 137 0.49 -9.18 20.01
CA VAL A 137 -0.02 -10.30 19.19
C VAL A 137 -0.68 -9.79 17.91
N ALA A 138 -1.49 -8.73 18.02
CA ALA A 138 -2.09 -8.08 16.84
C ALA A 138 -1.02 -7.55 15.87
N SER A 139 0.04 -6.91 16.39
CA SER A 139 1.14 -6.37 15.60
C SER A 139 1.94 -7.48 14.90
N LEU A 140 2.14 -8.62 15.56
CA LEU A 140 2.75 -9.80 14.93
C LEU A 140 1.87 -10.30 13.76
N GLY A 141 0.57 -10.39 13.96
CA GLY A 141 -0.38 -10.77 12.92
C GLY A 141 -0.37 -9.77 11.75
N PHE A 142 -0.34 -8.46 12.05
CA PHE A 142 -0.35 -7.43 11.01
C PHE A 142 0.99 -7.36 10.25
N GLY A 143 2.12 -7.64 10.90
CA GLY A 143 3.41 -7.78 10.23
C GLY A 143 3.45 -8.99 9.28
N LEU A 144 2.94 -10.16 9.71
CA LEU A 144 2.79 -11.33 8.84
C LEU A 144 1.89 -11.02 7.64
N PHE A 145 0.74 -10.38 7.89
CA PHE A 145 -0.13 -9.91 6.82
C PHE A 145 0.62 -8.99 5.84
N GLY A 146 1.37 -8.01 6.34
CA GLY A 146 2.11 -7.06 5.52
C GLY A 146 3.15 -7.73 4.63
N MET A 147 3.91 -8.67 5.16
CA MET A 147 4.85 -9.50 4.40
C MET A 147 4.13 -10.25 3.27
N GLY A 148 3.03 -10.93 3.59
CA GLY A 148 2.25 -11.67 2.60
C GLY A 148 1.64 -10.74 1.54
N CYS A 149 1.17 -9.56 1.92
CA CYS A 149 0.57 -8.58 1.03
C CYS A 149 1.56 -8.05 -0.01
N ASP A 150 2.76 -7.67 0.42
CA ASP A 150 3.79 -7.15 -0.50
C ASP A 150 4.29 -8.24 -1.45
N ILE A 151 4.50 -9.48 -0.98
CA ILE A 151 4.89 -10.62 -1.83
C ILE A 151 3.75 -10.96 -2.82
N THR A 152 2.49 -10.90 -2.38
CA THR A 152 1.34 -11.08 -3.28
C THR A 152 1.32 -10.01 -4.36
N GLY A 153 1.62 -8.75 -4.03
CA GLY A 153 1.69 -7.63 -4.97
C GLY A 153 2.70 -7.88 -6.11
N ILE A 154 3.91 -8.30 -5.75
CA ILE A 154 4.96 -8.66 -6.73
C ILE A 154 4.51 -9.86 -7.58
N THR A 155 3.95 -10.88 -6.94
CA THR A 155 3.49 -12.09 -7.63
C THR A 155 2.38 -11.80 -8.63
N VAL A 156 1.38 -10.99 -8.24
CA VAL A 156 0.27 -10.58 -9.12
C VAL A 156 0.80 -9.75 -10.29
N SER A 157 1.75 -8.85 -10.07
CA SER A 157 2.38 -8.08 -11.14
C SER A 157 3.09 -9.00 -12.14
N LYS A 158 3.80 -10.04 -11.67
CA LYS A 158 4.45 -11.05 -12.54
C LYS A 158 3.42 -11.91 -13.28
N ILE A 159 2.30 -12.25 -12.67
CA ILE A 159 1.18 -12.96 -13.31
C ILE A 159 0.61 -12.09 -14.46
N ILE A 160 0.32 -10.83 -14.20
CA ILE A 160 -0.22 -9.91 -15.22
C ILE A 160 0.76 -9.79 -16.38
N THR A 161 2.05 -9.62 -16.10
CA THR A 161 3.08 -9.58 -17.13
C THR A 161 3.09 -10.87 -17.96
N LYS A 162 3.08 -12.06 -17.33
CA LYS A 162 3.03 -13.36 -18.03
C LYS A 162 1.85 -13.47 -19.02
N TRP A 163 0.68 -12.95 -18.61
CA TRP A 163 -0.56 -13.14 -19.39
C TRP A 163 -0.82 -12.02 -20.40
N PHE A 164 -0.23 -10.83 -20.21
CA PHE A 164 -0.51 -9.64 -21.02
C PHE A 164 0.70 -9.11 -21.81
N ILE A 165 1.88 -9.75 -21.74
CA ILE A 165 3.02 -9.36 -22.57
C ILE A 165 2.63 -9.43 -24.06
N GLY A 166 2.90 -8.35 -24.80
CA GLY A 166 2.49 -8.23 -26.21
C GLY A 166 1.00 -7.89 -26.42
N HIS A 167 0.27 -7.60 -25.37
CA HIS A 167 -1.16 -7.21 -25.38
C HIS A 167 -1.37 -5.96 -24.51
N GLU A 168 -2.59 -5.72 -24.01
CA GLU A 168 -2.99 -4.53 -23.24
C GLU A 168 -2.40 -4.50 -21.81
N LEU A 169 -1.06 -4.63 -21.66
CA LEU A 169 -0.37 -4.76 -20.34
C LEU A 169 -0.59 -3.54 -19.44
N ALA A 170 -0.49 -2.31 -19.99
CA ALA A 170 -0.67 -1.08 -19.21
C ALA A 170 -2.08 -0.98 -18.62
N SER A 171 -3.11 -1.32 -19.42
CA SER A 171 -4.50 -1.36 -18.96
C SER A 171 -4.72 -2.42 -17.88
N ALA A 172 -4.07 -3.58 -18.00
CA ALA A 172 -4.15 -4.64 -17.01
C ALA A 172 -3.52 -4.24 -15.67
N MET A 173 -2.34 -3.63 -15.70
CA MET A 173 -1.68 -3.08 -14.51
C MET A 173 -2.50 -1.94 -13.87
N GLY A 174 -3.09 -1.07 -14.70
CA GLY A 174 -3.99 0.00 -14.24
C GLY A 174 -5.22 -0.55 -13.51
N LEU A 175 -5.85 -1.61 -14.02
CA LEU A 175 -6.99 -2.25 -13.36
C LEU A 175 -6.61 -2.85 -12.01
N GLN A 176 -5.45 -3.50 -11.90
CA GLN A 176 -4.93 -4.00 -10.62
C GLN A 176 -4.83 -2.89 -9.57
N VAL A 177 -4.24 -1.76 -9.95
CA VAL A 177 -4.09 -0.61 -9.04
C VAL A 177 -5.46 -0.04 -8.65
N ALA A 178 -6.38 0.11 -9.61
CA ALA A 178 -7.74 0.57 -9.34
C ALA A 178 -8.49 -0.35 -8.36
N MET A 179 -8.36 -1.66 -8.52
CA MET A 179 -8.97 -2.65 -7.62
C MET A 179 -8.35 -2.60 -6.22
N ALA A 180 -7.05 -2.38 -6.09
CA ALA A 180 -6.40 -2.16 -4.81
C ALA A 180 -6.96 -0.90 -4.10
N ARG A 181 -7.13 0.21 -4.83
CA ARG A 181 -7.74 1.44 -4.31
C ARG A 181 -9.20 1.24 -3.88
N LEU A 182 -9.96 0.46 -4.66
CA LEU A 182 -11.33 0.08 -4.31
C LEU A 182 -11.36 -0.72 -2.99
N GLY A 183 -10.38 -1.62 -2.78
CA GLY A 183 -10.22 -2.35 -1.51
C GLY A 183 -10.05 -1.41 -0.31
N THR A 184 -9.10 -0.47 -0.38
CA THR A 184 -8.89 0.56 0.65
C THR A 184 -10.17 1.39 0.87
N ALA A 185 -10.81 1.87 -0.20
CA ALA A 185 -12.04 2.66 -0.10
C ALA A 185 -13.16 1.88 0.60
N SER A 186 -13.33 0.61 0.24
CA SER A 186 -14.33 -0.28 0.85
C SER A 186 -14.07 -0.48 2.35
N ALA A 187 -12.81 -0.69 2.76
CA ALA A 187 -12.44 -0.82 4.16
C ALA A 187 -12.82 0.42 4.96
N LEU A 188 -12.44 1.60 4.47
CA LEU A 188 -12.71 2.88 5.13
C LEU A 188 -14.21 3.18 5.25
N SER A 189 -14.99 2.80 4.23
CA SER A 189 -16.45 3.05 4.21
C SER A 189 -17.25 2.08 5.04
N PHE A 190 -16.92 0.78 5.01
CA PHE A 190 -17.78 -0.26 5.56
C PHE A 190 -17.33 -0.80 6.92
N SER A 191 -16.04 -0.70 7.27
CA SER A 191 -15.55 -1.20 8.57
C SER A 191 -16.24 -0.54 9.77
N PRO A 192 -16.47 0.80 9.82
CA PRO A 192 -17.20 1.42 10.93
C PRO A 192 -18.64 0.92 11.03
N LEU A 193 -19.34 0.69 9.91
CA LEU A 193 -20.69 0.17 9.88
C LEU A 193 -20.77 -1.26 10.48
N ILE A 194 -19.78 -2.10 10.14
CA ILE A 194 -19.69 -3.46 10.69
C ILE A 194 -19.39 -3.39 12.20
N ALA A 195 -18.46 -2.53 12.60
CA ALA A 195 -18.09 -2.36 14.00
C ALA A 195 -19.27 -1.87 14.87
N GLN A 196 -20.05 -0.91 14.38
CA GLN A 196 -21.24 -0.40 15.08
C GLN A 196 -22.35 -1.45 15.16
N GLY A 197 -22.56 -2.25 14.11
CA GLY A 197 -23.64 -3.25 14.10
C GLY A 197 -23.32 -4.54 14.83
N PHE A 198 -22.06 -4.98 14.82
CA PHE A 198 -21.67 -6.32 15.26
C PHE A 198 -20.46 -6.33 16.22
N GLY A 199 -19.93 -5.16 16.59
CA GLY A 199 -18.76 -5.01 17.46
C GLY A 199 -17.42 -4.96 16.72
N LEU A 200 -16.38 -4.49 17.41
CA LEU A 200 -15.05 -4.25 16.85
C LEU A 200 -14.40 -5.49 16.22
N SER A 201 -14.51 -6.63 16.93
CA SER A 201 -13.94 -7.91 16.44
C SER A 201 -14.61 -8.41 15.17
N ALA A 202 -15.88 -8.04 14.93
CA ALA A 202 -16.59 -8.42 13.69
C ALA A 202 -15.98 -7.79 12.44
N SER A 203 -15.43 -6.57 12.52
CA SER A 203 -14.71 -5.95 11.40
C SER A 203 -13.48 -6.76 11.02
N LEU A 204 -12.70 -7.23 12.01
CA LEU A 204 -11.54 -8.09 11.74
C LEU A 204 -11.94 -9.48 11.23
N LEU A 205 -13.03 -10.05 11.76
CA LEU A 205 -13.58 -11.31 11.26
C LEU A 205 -14.02 -11.18 9.80
N ALA A 206 -14.70 -10.08 9.45
CA ALA A 206 -15.10 -9.78 8.07
C ALA A 206 -13.85 -9.63 7.18
N GLY A 207 -12.80 -8.95 7.65
CA GLY A 207 -11.53 -8.84 6.95
C GLY A 207 -10.84 -10.19 6.74
N ALA A 208 -10.82 -11.05 7.75
CA ALA A 208 -10.29 -12.42 7.62
C ALA A 208 -11.12 -13.25 6.63
N GLY A 209 -12.46 -13.11 6.63
CA GLY A 209 -13.36 -13.74 5.67
C GLY A 209 -13.10 -13.28 4.24
N VAL A 210 -12.88 -11.98 4.04
CA VAL A 210 -12.50 -11.40 2.75
C VAL A 210 -11.16 -11.98 2.27
N LEU A 211 -10.16 -12.11 3.14
CA LEU A 211 -8.87 -12.71 2.79
C LEU A 211 -8.98 -14.22 2.51
N LEU A 212 -9.82 -14.94 3.24
CA LEU A 212 -10.12 -16.34 2.95
C LEU A 212 -10.71 -16.50 1.53
N PHE A 213 -11.66 -15.62 1.19
CA PHE A 213 -12.21 -15.58 -0.17
C PHE A 213 -11.11 -15.28 -1.20
N GLY A 214 -10.23 -14.31 -0.95
CA GLY A 214 -9.06 -14.01 -1.79
C GLY A 214 -8.13 -15.20 -1.95
N PHE A 215 -7.84 -15.93 -0.87
CA PHE A 215 -7.04 -17.16 -0.91
C PHE A 215 -7.68 -18.23 -1.80
N VAL A 216 -8.97 -18.47 -1.65
CA VAL A 216 -9.74 -19.41 -2.50
C VAL A 216 -9.67 -18.99 -3.98
N LEU A 217 -9.83 -17.70 -4.29
CA LEU A 217 -9.68 -17.19 -5.66
C LEU A 217 -8.27 -17.43 -6.21
N PHE A 218 -7.23 -17.28 -5.38
CA PHE A 218 -5.86 -17.57 -5.81
C PHE A 218 -5.64 -19.07 -6.04
N VAL A 219 -6.23 -19.95 -5.23
CA VAL A 219 -6.24 -21.40 -5.48
C VAL A 219 -6.90 -21.70 -6.83
N ILE A 220 -8.06 -21.09 -7.12
CA ILE A 220 -8.76 -21.23 -8.41
C ILE A 220 -7.86 -20.77 -9.56
N TYR A 221 -7.20 -19.60 -9.41
CA TYR A 221 -6.22 -19.11 -10.38
C TYR A 221 -5.11 -20.16 -10.66
N THR A 222 -4.57 -20.81 -9.61
CA THR A 222 -3.52 -21.82 -9.76
C THR A 222 -3.96 -22.99 -10.65
N PHE A 223 -5.23 -23.41 -10.58
CA PHE A 223 -5.77 -24.45 -11.46
C PHE A 223 -5.90 -23.94 -12.91
N TYR A 224 -6.32 -22.71 -13.12
CA TYR A 224 -6.40 -22.10 -14.46
C TYR A 224 -5.02 -21.98 -15.10
N ASP A 225 -4.03 -21.50 -14.36
CA ASP A 225 -2.66 -21.33 -14.86
C ASP A 225 -1.99 -22.68 -15.19
N ARG A 226 -2.21 -23.73 -14.38
CA ARG A 226 -1.74 -25.08 -14.69
C ARG A 226 -2.35 -25.64 -15.98
N HIS A 227 -3.64 -25.40 -16.18
CA HIS A 227 -4.33 -25.88 -17.37
C HIS A 227 -3.83 -25.15 -18.63
N PHE A 228 -3.63 -23.85 -18.53
CA PHE A 228 -3.10 -23.02 -19.62
C PHE A 228 -1.68 -23.47 -20.03
N ASP A 229 -0.77 -23.69 -19.08
CA ASP A 229 0.58 -24.17 -19.38
C ASP A 229 0.57 -25.56 -20.07
N ARG A 230 -0.34 -26.44 -19.65
CA ARG A 230 -0.52 -27.76 -20.32
C ARG A 230 -1.06 -27.62 -21.74
N GLU A 231 -1.99 -26.74 -21.99
CA GLU A 231 -2.51 -26.47 -23.34
C GLU A 231 -1.41 -25.89 -24.24
N GLN A 232 -0.60 -24.94 -23.73
CA GLN A 232 0.53 -24.41 -24.49
C GLN A 232 1.60 -25.45 -24.80
N ALA A 233 1.95 -26.31 -23.82
CA ALA A 233 2.90 -27.41 -24.03
C ALA A 233 2.39 -28.37 -25.11
N ALA A 234 1.10 -28.78 -25.07
CA ALA A 234 0.50 -29.65 -26.06
C ALA A 234 0.48 -29.04 -27.48
N ARG A 235 0.22 -27.71 -27.59
CA ARG A 235 0.28 -26.99 -28.88
C ARG A 235 1.72 -26.92 -29.44
N ARG A 236 2.73 -26.79 -28.57
CA ARG A 236 4.16 -26.79 -28.99
C ARG A 236 4.57 -28.15 -29.51
N THR A 237 4.23 -29.26 -28.79
CA THR A 237 4.52 -30.64 -29.22
C THR A 237 3.81 -31.02 -30.51
N GLY A 238 2.55 -30.59 -30.70
CA GLY A 238 1.81 -30.84 -31.96
C GLY A 238 2.35 -30.05 -33.16
N ARG A 239 2.97 -28.90 -32.95
CA ARG A 239 3.65 -28.12 -34.03
C ARG A 239 5.03 -28.66 -34.36
N SER A 240 5.77 -29.21 -33.42
CA SER A 240 7.07 -29.81 -33.65
C SER A 240 7.03 -31.09 -34.49
N ALA A 241 5.87 -31.75 -34.58
CA ALA A 241 5.67 -32.91 -35.45
C ALA A 241 5.45 -32.54 -36.93
N GLY A 242 5.27 -31.27 -37.27
CA GLY A 242 4.94 -30.81 -38.62
C GLY A 242 5.98 -29.88 -39.31
N SER A 243 7.05 -29.45 -38.64
CA SER A 243 8.05 -28.58 -39.29
C SER A 243 9.38 -28.65 -38.53
N ALA A 244 10.33 -29.37 -39.12
CA ALA A 244 11.72 -29.28 -38.75
C ALA A 244 12.32 -27.96 -39.24
N VAL A 245 12.03 -26.87 -38.58
CA VAL A 245 12.78 -25.63 -38.66
C VAL A 245 13.19 -25.27 -37.24
N SER A 246 14.45 -25.51 -36.97
CA SER A 246 15.15 -25.08 -35.76
C SER A 246 15.17 -23.54 -35.74
N ILE A 247 14.13 -22.93 -35.18
CA ILE A 247 14.21 -21.58 -34.71
C ILE A 247 14.71 -21.65 -33.27
N ASP A 248 15.95 -21.20 -33.09
CA ASP A 248 16.60 -21.09 -31.80
C ASP A 248 15.67 -20.48 -30.76
N ALA A 249 15.08 -21.32 -29.92
CA ALA A 249 14.38 -20.95 -28.70
C ALA A 249 15.40 -20.56 -27.60
N LYS A 250 16.32 -19.67 -27.94
CA LYS A 250 17.33 -19.11 -27.01
C LYS A 250 17.23 -17.59 -26.88
N SER A 251 16.02 -17.05 -27.00
CA SER A 251 15.72 -15.73 -26.46
C SER A 251 14.64 -15.85 -25.37
N GLU A 252 14.75 -16.82 -24.48
CA GLU A 252 14.38 -16.56 -23.10
C GLU A 252 15.34 -15.44 -22.69
N THR A 253 14.80 -14.22 -22.59
CA THR A 253 15.47 -13.15 -21.89
C THR A 253 16.00 -13.79 -20.61
N LYS A 254 17.33 -13.96 -20.50
CA LYS A 254 17.99 -14.10 -19.23
C LYS A 254 17.47 -12.90 -18.43
N GLU A 255 16.44 -13.11 -17.59
CA GLU A 255 16.14 -12.21 -16.50
C GLU A 255 17.48 -12.07 -15.80
N ASP A 256 18.09 -10.89 -15.92
CA ASP A 256 19.40 -10.60 -15.37
C ASP A 256 19.29 -10.94 -13.88
N SER A 257 19.94 -12.04 -13.48
CA SER A 257 20.02 -12.46 -12.11
C SER A 257 20.60 -11.29 -11.33
N PHE A 258 19.90 -10.85 -10.29
CA PHE A 258 20.33 -9.85 -9.33
C PHE A 258 21.85 -9.97 -9.08
N ARG A 259 22.61 -8.92 -9.41
CA ARG A 259 24.04 -8.86 -9.16
C ARG A 259 24.32 -7.76 -8.14
N LEU A 260 25.03 -8.09 -7.08
CA LEU A 260 25.45 -7.11 -6.05
C LEU A 260 26.16 -5.89 -6.64
N ARG A 261 26.81 -6.05 -7.81
CA ARG A 261 27.46 -4.96 -8.54
C ARG A 261 26.46 -3.93 -9.07
N ASP A 262 25.24 -4.37 -9.40
CA ASP A 262 24.20 -3.48 -9.94
C ASP A 262 23.70 -2.50 -8.88
N ILE A 263 23.67 -2.92 -7.61
CA ILE A 263 23.39 -2.05 -6.48
C ILE A 263 24.34 -0.86 -6.45
N CYS A 264 25.65 -1.10 -6.61
CA CYS A 264 26.65 -0.03 -6.54
C CYS A 264 26.48 1.02 -7.65
N VAL A 265 26.02 0.60 -8.84
CA VAL A 265 25.77 1.53 -9.97
C VAL A 265 24.56 2.42 -9.65
N ILE A 266 23.45 1.82 -9.15
CA ILE A 266 22.24 2.55 -8.78
C ILE A 266 22.51 3.53 -7.63
N LEU A 267 23.23 3.07 -6.59
CA LEU A 267 23.52 3.87 -5.40
C LEU A 267 24.44 5.07 -5.68
N ARG A 268 25.17 5.08 -6.81
CA ARG A 268 26.00 6.22 -7.24
C ARG A 268 25.23 7.29 -8.00
N ASN A 269 23.99 7.02 -8.41
CA ASN A 269 23.17 7.99 -9.15
C ASN A 269 22.46 8.94 -8.16
N PRO A 270 22.81 10.24 -8.11
CA PRO A 270 22.16 11.18 -7.18
C PRO A 270 20.69 11.44 -7.53
N GLY A 271 20.30 11.36 -8.80
CA GLY A 271 18.90 11.48 -9.22
C GLY A 271 18.04 10.33 -8.68
N PHE A 272 18.59 9.11 -8.62
CA PHE A 272 17.93 7.97 -8.02
C PHE A 272 17.65 8.19 -6.52
N TRP A 273 18.63 8.74 -5.76
CA TRP A 273 18.44 9.03 -4.34
C TRP A 273 17.44 10.15 -4.09
N LEU A 274 17.40 11.17 -4.92
CA LEU A 274 16.38 12.21 -4.84
C LEU A 274 14.99 11.60 -5.09
N LEU A 275 14.87 10.71 -6.06
CA LEU A 275 13.62 10.02 -6.32
C LEU A 275 13.23 9.08 -5.15
N ALA A 276 14.19 8.33 -4.58
CA ALA A 276 13.94 7.48 -3.41
C ALA A 276 13.54 8.32 -2.18
N LEU A 277 14.18 9.47 -1.96
CA LEU A 277 13.84 10.40 -0.87
C LEU A 277 12.46 11.03 -1.08
N LEU A 278 12.09 11.36 -2.32
CA LEU A 278 10.72 11.80 -2.64
C LEU A 278 9.72 10.70 -2.34
N CYS A 279 10.03 9.45 -2.71
CA CYS A 279 9.14 8.32 -2.42
C CYS A 279 8.88 8.19 -0.92
N VAL A 280 9.94 8.11 -0.11
CA VAL A 280 9.74 7.91 1.33
C VAL A 280 9.04 9.10 1.96
N SER A 281 9.39 10.35 1.65
CA SER A 281 8.76 11.53 2.24
C SER A 281 7.29 11.64 1.85
N PHE A 282 6.95 11.48 0.57
CA PHE A 282 5.58 11.58 0.10
C PHE A 282 4.68 10.45 0.63
N TYR A 283 5.12 9.19 0.51
CA TYR A 283 4.31 8.06 0.98
C TYR A 283 4.23 7.99 2.50
N SER A 284 5.27 8.46 3.22
CA SER A 284 5.26 8.53 4.69
C SER A 284 4.37 9.64 5.23
N SER A 285 4.03 10.66 4.42
CA SER A 285 2.98 11.60 4.80
C SER A 285 1.59 11.00 4.58
N ILE A 286 1.27 10.48 3.39
CA ILE A 286 -0.10 10.07 3.05
C ILE A 286 -0.53 8.77 3.73
N ARG A 287 0.29 7.71 3.67
CA ARG A 287 -0.14 6.39 4.15
C ARG A 287 -0.34 6.35 5.68
N PRO A 288 0.61 6.82 6.50
CA PRO A 288 0.39 6.96 7.93
C PRO A 288 -0.74 7.93 8.27
N PHE A 289 -0.87 9.06 7.54
CA PHE A 289 -1.99 9.98 7.70
C PHE A 289 -3.33 9.24 7.60
N MET A 290 -3.53 8.41 6.57
CA MET A 290 -4.76 7.64 6.39
C MET A 290 -5.07 6.69 7.57
N LYS A 291 -4.05 6.28 8.35
CA LYS A 291 -4.27 5.46 9.57
C LYS A 291 -4.90 6.27 10.71
N PHE A 292 -4.60 7.55 10.79
CA PHE A 292 -5.10 8.47 11.83
C PHE A 292 -6.22 9.39 11.33
N ALA A 293 -6.47 9.45 10.02
CA ALA A 293 -7.37 10.42 9.41
C ALA A 293 -8.80 10.33 9.92
N THR A 294 -9.34 9.13 10.14
CA THR A 294 -10.70 8.96 10.69
C THR A 294 -10.79 9.52 12.11
N ASP A 295 -9.81 9.21 12.95
CA ASP A 295 -9.73 9.71 14.32
C ASP A 295 -9.59 11.26 14.34
N LEU A 296 -8.78 11.81 13.43
CA LEU A 296 -8.68 13.26 13.23
C LEU A 296 -10.05 13.86 12.84
N MET A 297 -10.77 13.23 11.90
CA MET A 297 -12.10 13.73 11.48
C MET A 297 -13.08 13.76 12.66
N ILE A 298 -13.07 12.75 13.51
CA ILE A 298 -13.94 12.70 14.68
C ILE A 298 -13.55 13.78 15.70
N ASN A 299 -12.27 13.86 16.06
CA ASN A 299 -11.80 14.76 17.12
C ASN A 299 -11.77 16.24 16.69
N THR A 300 -11.40 16.53 15.43
CA THR A 300 -11.26 17.92 14.95
C THR A 300 -12.54 18.46 14.34
N PHE A 301 -13.30 17.64 13.62
CA PHE A 301 -14.49 18.09 12.88
C PHE A 301 -15.81 17.63 13.52
N GLY A 302 -15.75 16.85 14.60
CA GLY A 302 -16.94 16.43 15.36
C GLY A 302 -17.92 15.54 14.61
N VAL A 303 -17.45 14.83 13.57
CA VAL A 303 -18.31 13.95 12.76
C VAL A 303 -18.38 12.53 13.34
N ALA A 304 -19.50 11.85 13.11
CA ALA A 304 -19.64 10.45 13.51
C ALA A 304 -18.61 9.56 12.78
N GLU A 305 -18.19 8.47 13.44
CA GLU A 305 -17.15 7.54 12.93
C GLU A 305 -17.47 7.01 11.52
N THR A 306 -18.73 6.68 11.24
CA THR A 306 -19.17 6.27 9.90
C THR A 306 -19.01 7.37 8.87
N THR A 307 -19.35 8.61 9.21
CA THR A 307 -19.17 9.77 8.33
C THR A 307 -17.69 10.04 8.10
N ALA A 308 -16.87 9.97 9.15
CA ALA A 308 -15.42 10.12 9.07
C ALA A 308 -14.80 9.07 8.13
N GLY A 309 -15.24 7.81 8.21
CA GLY A 309 -14.82 6.76 7.28
C GLY A 309 -15.11 7.09 5.81
N TRP A 310 -16.32 7.60 5.51
CA TRP A 310 -16.67 8.03 4.15
C TRP A 310 -15.87 9.26 3.67
N LEU A 311 -15.62 10.22 4.55
CA LEU A 311 -14.80 11.40 4.22
C LEU A 311 -13.37 10.98 3.83
N VAL A 312 -12.75 10.10 4.60
CA VAL A 312 -11.40 9.59 4.31
C VAL A 312 -11.40 8.69 3.08
N ALA A 313 -12.46 7.91 2.84
CA ALA A 313 -12.61 7.07 1.66
C ALA A 313 -12.68 7.88 0.35
N ALA A 314 -13.00 9.18 0.40
CA ALA A 314 -12.94 10.06 -0.77
C ALA A 314 -11.53 10.09 -1.40
N ILE A 315 -10.46 9.93 -0.59
CA ILE A 315 -9.08 9.85 -1.08
C ILE A 315 -8.92 8.68 -2.08
N PRO A 316 -9.07 7.40 -1.68
CA PRO A 316 -8.87 6.29 -2.60
C PRO A 316 -9.94 6.23 -3.70
N TYR A 317 -11.19 6.63 -3.47
CA TYR A 317 -12.19 6.71 -4.54
C TYR A 317 -11.76 7.69 -5.64
N GLY A 318 -11.26 8.87 -5.25
CA GLY A 318 -10.75 9.85 -6.21
C GLY A 318 -9.58 9.29 -7.02
N THR A 319 -8.66 8.55 -6.40
CA THR A 319 -7.49 8.02 -7.08
C THR A 319 -7.82 6.98 -8.16
N ILE A 320 -8.93 6.26 -8.08
CA ILE A 320 -9.35 5.30 -9.10
C ILE A 320 -9.50 5.97 -10.47
N VAL A 321 -10.05 7.19 -10.49
CA VAL A 321 -10.30 7.95 -11.71
C VAL A 321 -9.12 8.86 -12.05
N LEU A 322 -8.58 9.56 -11.06
CA LEU A 322 -7.56 10.59 -11.28
C LEU A 322 -6.19 10.02 -11.63
N THR A 323 -5.80 8.83 -11.10
CA THR A 323 -4.49 8.25 -11.40
C THR A 323 -4.32 7.90 -12.88
N PRO A 324 -5.26 7.21 -13.56
CA PRO A 324 -5.18 7.00 -15.01
C PRO A 324 -5.20 8.32 -15.80
N LEU A 325 -6.01 9.30 -15.36
CA LEU A 325 -6.09 10.61 -16.01
C LEU A 325 -4.74 11.33 -15.98
N PHE A 326 -4.10 11.43 -14.82
CA PHE A 326 -2.80 12.06 -14.69
C PHE A 326 -1.66 11.25 -15.32
N GLY A 327 -1.77 9.91 -15.34
CA GLY A 327 -0.86 9.04 -16.06
C GLY A 327 -0.89 9.33 -17.57
N THR A 328 -2.09 9.42 -18.18
CA THR A 328 -2.22 9.78 -19.59
C THR A 328 -1.76 11.20 -19.90
N LEU A 329 -1.96 12.13 -18.96
CA LEU A 329 -1.45 13.51 -19.07
C LEU A 329 0.08 13.52 -19.10
N TYR A 330 0.71 12.78 -18.17
CA TYR A 330 2.17 12.64 -18.15
C TYR A 330 2.73 11.97 -19.41
N ASP A 331 2.11 10.89 -19.86
CA ASP A 331 2.54 10.17 -21.07
C ASP A 331 2.51 11.07 -22.31
N ARG A 332 1.49 11.96 -22.40
CA ARG A 332 1.26 12.82 -23.56
C ARG A 332 2.07 14.11 -23.54
N TYR A 333 2.18 14.76 -22.38
CA TYR A 333 2.78 16.09 -22.25
C TYR A 333 4.12 16.09 -21.54
N GLY A 334 4.48 15.02 -20.85
CA GLY A 334 5.65 14.96 -19.99
C GLY A 334 5.46 15.77 -18.70
N HIS A 335 6.47 16.58 -18.35
CA HIS A 335 6.51 17.42 -17.16
C HIS A 335 6.43 16.65 -15.83
N GLY A 336 7.10 15.48 -15.77
CA GLY A 336 7.02 14.59 -14.60
C GLY A 336 7.48 15.24 -13.30
N ALA A 337 8.61 15.97 -13.31
CA ALA A 337 9.11 16.64 -12.13
C ALA A 337 8.16 17.76 -11.66
N ARG A 338 7.52 18.50 -12.57
CA ARG A 338 6.49 19.50 -12.24
C ARG A 338 5.23 18.90 -11.66
N LEU A 339 4.78 17.73 -12.18
CA LEU A 339 3.63 17.01 -11.64
C LEU A 339 3.92 16.51 -10.22
N MET A 340 5.12 15.96 -9.98
CA MET A 340 5.56 15.55 -8.64
C MET A 340 5.63 16.73 -7.68
N LEU A 341 6.16 17.88 -8.12
CA LEU A 341 6.21 19.10 -7.32
C LEU A 341 4.80 19.62 -7.01
N GLY A 342 3.93 19.73 -8.02
CA GLY A 342 2.54 20.18 -7.84
C GLY A 342 1.75 19.32 -6.85
N GLY A 343 1.88 17.98 -6.95
CA GLY A 343 1.27 17.05 -6.01
C GLY A 343 1.83 17.16 -4.59
N SER A 344 3.15 17.34 -4.45
CA SER A 344 3.80 17.52 -3.13
C SER A 344 3.39 18.85 -2.48
N VAL A 345 3.30 19.93 -3.25
CA VAL A 345 2.81 21.23 -2.75
C VAL A 345 1.35 21.13 -2.33
N LEU A 346 0.51 20.47 -3.13
CA LEU A 346 -0.91 20.29 -2.79
C LEU A 346 -1.08 19.48 -1.50
N LEU A 347 -0.25 18.45 -1.28
CA LEU A 347 -0.23 17.69 -0.05
C LEU A 347 0.18 18.54 1.15
N LEU A 348 1.25 19.33 1.02
CA LEU A 348 1.70 20.26 2.07
C LEU A 348 0.59 21.25 2.44
N VAL A 349 -0.09 21.82 1.45
CA VAL A 349 -1.22 22.73 1.67
C VAL A 349 -2.35 22.03 2.42
N ALA A 350 -2.70 20.79 2.03
CA ALA A 350 -3.72 20.01 2.72
C ALA A 350 -3.34 19.73 4.18
N ASP A 351 -2.09 19.32 4.45
CA ASP A 351 -1.61 19.06 5.80
C ASP A 351 -1.64 20.32 6.68
N LEU A 352 -1.26 21.49 6.13
CA LEU A 352 -1.35 22.78 6.83
C LEU A 352 -2.79 23.20 7.11
N LEU A 353 -3.71 22.99 6.16
CA LEU A 353 -5.13 23.29 6.34
C LEU A 353 -5.80 22.34 7.37
N LEU A 354 -5.26 21.14 7.58
CA LEU A 354 -5.69 20.23 8.65
C LEU A 354 -5.03 20.56 9.99
N ALA A 355 -3.79 21.06 9.98
CA ALA A 355 -3.12 21.53 11.21
C ALA A 355 -3.79 22.79 11.77
N PHE A 356 -4.20 23.69 10.89
CA PHE A 356 -4.83 24.98 11.23
C PHE A 356 -6.15 25.14 10.47
N PRO A 357 -7.21 24.43 10.88
CA PRO A 357 -8.47 24.40 10.13
C PRO A 357 -9.16 25.78 10.15
N LEU A 358 -9.52 26.28 8.96
CA LEU A 358 -10.27 27.52 8.79
C LEU A 358 -11.76 27.34 9.13
N SER A 359 -12.24 26.09 9.13
CA SER A 359 -13.61 25.73 9.47
C SER A 359 -13.65 24.29 10.01
N HIS A 360 -14.53 24.05 10.96
CA HIS A 360 -14.74 22.69 11.54
C HIS A 360 -15.94 21.96 10.90
N SER A 361 -16.31 22.31 9.66
CA SER A 361 -17.41 21.65 8.95
C SER A 361 -16.96 20.39 8.21
N ALA A 362 -17.85 19.38 8.11
CA ALA A 362 -17.63 18.18 7.32
C ALA A 362 -17.37 18.49 5.82
N ALA A 363 -18.00 19.53 5.28
CA ALA A 363 -17.78 19.96 3.91
C ALA A 363 -16.35 20.47 3.68
N TYR A 364 -15.79 21.23 4.63
CA TYR A 364 -14.40 21.67 4.59
C TYR A 364 -13.45 20.48 4.65
N ALA A 365 -13.69 19.53 5.56
CA ALA A 365 -12.92 18.29 5.65
C ALA A 365 -12.94 17.50 4.33
N LEU A 366 -14.11 17.38 3.68
CA LEU A 366 -14.24 16.70 2.39
C LEU A 366 -13.37 17.35 1.30
N VAL A 367 -13.38 18.69 1.22
CA VAL A 367 -12.56 19.42 0.23
C VAL A 367 -11.07 19.12 0.44
N ILE A 368 -10.61 19.10 1.69
CA ILE A 368 -9.21 18.77 1.96
C ILE A 368 -8.89 17.29 1.63
N MET A 369 -9.80 16.35 1.94
CA MET A 369 -9.62 14.94 1.55
C MET A 369 -9.52 14.79 0.02
N LEU A 370 -10.26 15.59 -0.73
CA LEU A 370 -10.13 15.62 -2.20
C LEU A 370 -8.77 16.19 -2.63
N PHE A 371 -8.23 17.21 -1.97
CA PHE A 371 -6.87 17.70 -2.24
C PHE A 371 -5.81 16.63 -1.99
N VAL A 372 -5.92 15.90 -0.87
CA VAL A 372 -5.05 14.76 -0.58
C VAL A 372 -5.19 13.68 -1.67
N GLY A 373 -6.42 13.38 -2.12
CA GLY A 373 -6.69 12.42 -3.19
C GLY A 373 -6.07 12.83 -4.53
N ILE A 374 -6.16 14.13 -4.89
CA ILE A 374 -5.52 14.68 -6.09
C ILE A 374 -3.99 14.55 -5.97
N ALA A 375 -3.39 14.94 -4.84
CA ALA A 375 -1.96 14.80 -4.59
C ALA A 375 -1.51 13.34 -4.70
N PHE A 376 -2.29 12.42 -4.10
CA PHE A 376 -2.03 10.98 -4.12
C PHE A 376 -2.24 10.32 -5.48
N SER A 377 -2.81 11.03 -6.44
CA SER A 377 -2.90 10.62 -7.84
C SER A 377 -1.79 11.21 -8.68
N LEU A 378 -1.48 12.50 -8.50
CA LEU A 378 -0.47 13.23 -9.28
C LEU A 378 0.93 12.64 -9.12
N VAL A 379 1.39 12.53 -7.87
CA VAL A 379 2.80 12.11 -7.62
C VAL A 379 3.06 10.69 -8.10
N PRO A 380 2.29 9.64 -7.76
CA PRO A 380 2.55 8.29 -8.25
C PRO A 380 2.45 8.15 -9.77
N SER A 381 1.57 8.91 -10.42
CA SER A 381 1.40 8.87 -11.89
C SER A 381 2.65 9.32 -12.64
N ALA A 382 3.44 10.23 -12.06
CA ALA A 382 4.69 10.70 -12.64
C ALA A 382 5.90 9.95 -12.05
N PHE A 383 5.87 9.58 -10.78
CA PHE A 383 6.97 8.98 -10.05
C PHE A 383 7.37 7.60 -10.60
N TRP A 384 6.44 6.65 -10.67
CA TRP A 384 6.76 5.29 -11.07
C TRP A 384 7.29 5.18 -12.51
N PRO A 385 6.73 5.90 -13.50
CA PRO A 385 7.30 5.94 -14.85
C PRO A 385 8.61 6.71 -14.98
N SER A 386 9.00 7.49 -13.96
CA SER A 386 10.28 8.22 -13.96
C SER A 386 11.46 7.35 -13.54
N VAL A 387 11.25 6.26 -12.79
CA VAL A 387 12.34 5.35 -12.37
C VAL A 387 13.13 4.78 -13.56
N PRO A 388 12.47 4.25 -14.63
CA PRO A 388 13.19 3.74 -15.80
C PRO A 388 13.99 4.79 -16.58
N LYS A 389 13.74 6.09 -16.36
CA LYS A 389 14.52 7.16 -17.00
C LYS A 389 15.86 7.41 -16.31
N LEU A 390 15.98 7.05 -15.03
CA LEU A 390 17.17 7.26 -14.22
C LEU A 390 18.06 6.03 -14.09
N VAL A 391 17.52 4.84 -14.36
CA VAL A 391 18.19 3.56 -14.13
C VAL A 391 18.09 2.69 -15.39
N PRO A 392 19.17 1.98 -15.79
CA PRO A 392 19.12 1.05 -16.91
C PRO A 392 18.04 -0.02 -16.73
N LEU A 393 17.35 -0.40 -17.81
CA LEU A 393 16.26 -1.39 -17.78
C LEU A 393 16.67 -2.72 -17.14
N ALA A 394 17.92 -3.15 -17.33
CA ALA A 394 18.47 -4.37 -16.73
C ALA A 394 18.56 -4.32 -15.20
N GLN A 395 18.54 -3.13 -14.60
CA GLN A 395 18.68 -2.91 -13.15
C GLN A 395 17.39 -2.43 -12.50
N LEU A 396 16.30 -2.39 -13.25
CA LEU A 396 15.03 -1.79 -12.83
C LEU A 396 14.40 -2.53 -11.62
N GLY A 397 14.48 -3.85 -11.61
CA GLY A 397 14.00 -4.67 -10.49
C GLY A 397 14.71 -4.34 -9.17
N THR A 398 16.04 -4.19 -9.22
CA THR A 398 16.85 -3.81 -8.07
C THR A 398 16.51 -2.39 -7.61
N ALA A 399 16.33 -1.46 -8.55
CA ALA A 399 15.95 -0.07 -8.24
C ALA A 399 14.60 0.00 -7.51
N TYR A 400 13.59 -0.69 -8.02
CA TYR A 400 12.28 -0.76 -7.35
C TYR A 400 12.37 -1.41 -5.97
N SER A 401 13.14 -2.47 -5.80
CA SER A 401 13.32 -3.12 -4.50
C SER A 401 13.93 -2.17 -3.45
N ILE A 402 14.94 -1.36 -3.85
CA ILE A 402 15.54 -0.35 -2.96
C ILE A 402 14.53 0.74 -2.62
N ILE A 403 13.78 1.24 -3.60
CA ILE A 403 12.74 2.25 -3.38
C ILE A 403 11.68 1.73 -2.40
N TYR A 404 11.17 0.51 -2.60
CA TYR A 404 10.19 -0.10 -1.70
C TYR A 404 10.76 -0.33 -0.30
N PHE A 405 12.03 -0.74 -0.20
CA PHE A 405 12.68 -0.90 1.11
C PHE A 405 12.74 0.43 1.87
N VAL A 406 13.21 1.49 1.21
CA VAL A 406 13.27 2.84 1.80
C VAL A 406 11.87 3.36 2.16
N GLN A 407 10.88 3.12 1.29
CA GLN A 407 9.47 3.45 1.56
C GLN A 407 8.94 2.74 2.81
N ASN A 408 9.22 1.44 2.96
CA ASN A 408 8.76 0.66 4.12
C ASN A 408 9.36 1.19 5.44
N ILE A 409 10.59 1.75 5.43
CA ILE A 409 11.15 2.41 6.62
C ILE A 409 10.22 3.54 7.09
N GLY A 410 9.78 4.40 6.18
CA GLY A 410 8.85 5.47 6.51
C GLY A 410 7.48 4.96 6.97
N LEU A 411 6.95 3.93 6.31
CA LEU A 411 5.66 3.31 6.68
C LEU A 411 5.72 2.63 8.06
N MET A 412 6.88 2.22 8.53
CA MET A 412 7.08 1.68 9.87
C MET A 412 7.24 2.80 10.91
N LEU A 413 8.17 3.74 10.67
CA LEU A 413 8.57 4.72 11.67
C LEU A 413 7.52 5.80 11.92
N VAL A 414 6.90 6.31 10.85
CA VAL A 414 6.01 7.46 10.96
C VAL A 414 4.74 7.15 11.76
N PRO A 415 4.02 6.01 11.56
CA PRO A 415 2.86 5.70 12.41
C PRO A 415 3.22 5.59 13.90
N VAL A 416 4.36 4.97 14.21
CA VAL A 416 4.84 4.86 15.61
C VAL A 416 5.10 6.23 16.20
N TRP A 417 5.80 7.09 15.46
CA TRP A 417 6.13 8.43 15.89
C TRP A 417 4.88 9.30 16.08
N ILE A 418 3.98 9.29 15.09
CA ILE A 418 2.71 10.02 15.17
C ILE A 418 1.84 9.51 16.32
N GLY A 419 1.74 8.19 16.51
CA GLY A 419 1.01 7.60 17.62
C GLY A 419 1.52 8.10 18.98
N GLY A 420 2.83 8.14 19.16
CA GLY A 420 3.45 8.68 20.37
C GLY A 420 3.23 10.19 20.58
N ILE A 421 3.14 10.98 19.50
CA ILE A 421 2.81 12.41 19.57
C ILE A 421 1.32 12.59 19.93
N VAL A 422 0.43 11.87 19.26
CA VAL A 422 -1.02 11.89 19.54
C VAL A 422 -1.28 11.54 21.00
N ASP A 423 -0.61 10.53 21.54
CA ASP A 423 -0.77 10.10 22.93
C ASP A 423 -0.41 11.20 23.93
N ARG A 424 0.67 11.95 23.68
CA ARG A 424 1.12 13.08 24.51
C ARG A 424 0.16 14.28 24.45
N HIS A 425 -0.63 14.44 23.38
CA HIS A 425 -1.56 15.54 23.16
C HIS A 425 -3.01 15.13 23.40
N THR A 426 -3.22 13.94 23.97
CA THR A 426 -4.53 13.47 24.39
C THR A 426 -4.82 13.99 25.80
N VAL A 427 -5.81 14.86 25.93
CA VAL A 427 -6.24 15.44 27.21
C VAL A 427 -7.47 14.67 27.69
N ARG A 428 -7.40 14.11 28.92
CA ARG A 428 -8.59 13.59 29.61
C ARG A 428 -9.36 14.77 30.18
N SER A 429 -10.62 14.95 29.77
CA SER A 429 -11.48 15.93 30.39
C SER A 429 -11.74 15.57 31.85
N ASN A 430 -11.54 16.52 32.77
CA ASN A 430 -11.79 16.37 34.20
C ASN A 430 -13.29 16.35 34.57
N ASP A 431 -14.21 16.49 33.61
CA ASP A 431 -15.63 16.73 33.86
C ASP A 431 -16.46 15.46 34.05
N GLY A 432 -15.82 14.31 34.32
CA GLY A 432 -16.56 13.07 34.64
C GLY A 432 -17.32 12.40 33.48
N LEU A 433 -17.44 13.10 32.34
CA LEU A 433 -17.83 12.50 31.06
C LEU A 433 -16.55 12.13 30.32
N SER A 434 -16.37 10.87 30.05
CA SER A 434 -15.17 10.21 29.50
C SER A 434 -14.91 10.54 28.01
N SER A 435 -14.92 11.82 27.61
CA SER A 435 -14.53 12.23 26.27
C SER A 435 -13.03 12.54 26.23
N LEU A 436 -12.25 11.62 25.69
CA LEU A 436 -10.87 11.87 25.30
C LEU A 436 -10.88 12.88 24.15
N HIS A 437 -10.39 14.10 24.40
CA HIS A 437 -10.17 15.07 23.33
C HIS A 437 -8.71 15.03 22.88
N VAL A 438 -8.50 14.80 21.58
CA VAL A 438 -7.18 14.71 20.98
C VAL A 438 -6.92 15.96 20.15
N ASP A 439 -5.85 16.68 20.49
CA ASP A 439 -5.36 17.79 19.67
C ASP A 439 -4.45 17.27 18.55
N TYR A 440 -4.95 17.36 17.32
CA TYR A 440 -4.23 16.92 16.13
C TYR A 440 -3.31 17.99 15.50
N THR A 441 -3.23 19.19 16.08
CA THR A 441 -2.40 20.29 15.53
C THR A 441 -0.93 19.86 15.36
N ILE A 442 -0.29 19.35 16.42
CA ILE A 442 1.12 18.93 16.37
C ILE A 442 1.33 17.71 15.45
N PRO A 443 0.52 16.62 15.52
CA PRO A 443 0.60 15.53 14.55
C PRO A 443 0.54 16.01 13.09
N MET A 444 -0.37 16.93 12.77
CA MET A 444 -0.51 17.47 11.42
C MET A 444 0.65 18.38 11.00
N VAL A 445 1.24 19.15 11.92
CA VAL A 445 2.48 19.90 11.67
C VAL A 445 3.64 18.97 11.32
N VAL A 446 3.73 17.81 11.97
CA VAL A 446 4.75 16.80 11.63
C VAL A 446 4.51 16.23 10.22
N PHE A 447 3.28 15.92 9.84
CA PHE A 447 2.96 15.51 8.47
C PHE A 447 3.30 16.63 7.46
N ALA A 448 2.98 17.89 7.78
CA ALA A 448 3.35 19.05 6.95
C ALA A 448 4.88 19.18 6.80
N ALA A 449 5.66 18.93 7.86
CA ALA A 449 7.12 18.94 7.77
C ALA A 449 7.66 17.81 6.86
N ILE A 450 7.07 16.62 6.92
CA ILE A 450 7.40 15.51 6.00
C ILE A 450 7.02 15.88 4.56
N SER A 451 5.85 16.48 4.35
CA SER A 451 5.40 16.95 3.03
C SER A 451 6.27 18.10 2.50
N LEU A 452 6.77 18.97 3.37
CA LEU A 452 7.74 20.02 3.00
C LEU A 452 9.05 19.39 2.49
N LEU A 453 9.52 18.30 3.10
CA LEU A 453 10.66 17.54 2.58
C LEU A 453 10.37 16.97 1.18
N ALA A 454 9.16 16.47 0.94
CA ALA A 454 8.76 16.02 -0.38
C ALA A 454 8.75 17.16 -1.42
N VAL A 455 8.27 18.37 -1.04
CA VAL A 455 8.33 19.57 -1.88
C VAL A 455 9.78 19.95 -2.20
N ALA A 456 10.64 20.02 -1.17
CA ALA A 456 12.06 20.36 -1.35
C ALA A 456 12.77 19.36 -2.29
N THR A 457 12.48 18.07 -2.12
CA THR A 457 13.05 16.99 -2.95
C THR A 457 12.54 17.07 -4.39
N SER A 458 11.23 17.30 -4.60
CA SER A 458 10.66 17.46 -5.93
C SER A 458 11.20 18.70 -6.65
N LEU A 459 11.39 19.81 -5.91
CA LEU A 459 11.99 21.02 -6.44
C LEU A 459 13.45 20.78 -6.86
N THR A 460 14.22 20.08 -6.02
CA THR A 460 15.61 19.71 -6.35
C THR A 460 15.67 18.80 -7.57
N LEU A 461 14.73 17.85 -7.73
CA LEU A 461 14.61 17.01 -8.92
C LEU A 461 14.34 17.86 -10.16
N LEU A 462 13.40 18.80 -10.09
CA LEU A 462 13.07 19.70 -11.21
C LEU A 462 14.28 20.55 -11.63
N LEU A 463 15.01 21.11 -10.67
CA LEU A 463 16.20 21.91 -10.94
C LEU A 463 17.36 21.06 -11.49
N SER A 464 17.53 19.83 -10.98
CA SER A 464 18.55 18.88 -11.46
C SER A 464 18.28 18.42 -12.89
N ASP A 465 17.02 18.12 -13.24
CA ASP A 465 16.63 17.70 -14.58
C ASP A 465 16.89 18.80 -15.62
N GLY A 466 16.65 20.07 -15.25
CA GLY A 466 16.96 21.22 -16.08
C GLY A 466 18.44 21.35 -16.43
N THR A 467 19.35 20.89 -15.57
CA THR A 467 20.81 20.97 -15.77
C THR A 467 21.40 19.72 -16.42
N LYS A 468 20.91 18.52 -16.06
CA LYS A 468 21.47 17.23 -16.51
C LYS A 468 20.70 16.59 -17.66
N LYS A 469 19.50 17.05 -17.97
CA LYS A 469 18.58 16.49 -18.97
C LYS A 469 18.31 15.00 -18.74
N ASP A 470 18.06 14.60 -17.48
CA ASP A 470 17.74 13.22 -17.11
C ASP A 470 16.42 12.72 -17.75
N GLY A 471 15.70 13.59 -18.44
CA GLY A 471 14.54 13.27 -19.26
C GLY A 471 13.23 13.15 -18.47
N LEU A 472 13.21 13.56 -17.19
CA LEU A 472 12.00 13.50 -16.36
C LEU A 472 10.87 14.41 -16.88
N GLU A 473 11.23 15.52 -17.51
CA GLU A 473 10.29 16.46 -18.11
C GLU A 473 9.83 16.04 -19.53
N GLN A 474 10.43 15.00 -20.13
CA GLN A 474 10.06 14.54 -21.47
C GLN A 474 8.81 13.64 -21.42
N ALA A 475 7.96 13.73 -22.45
CA ALA A 475 6.83 12.83 -22.65
C ALA A 475 7.32 11.39 -22.87
N ASN A 476 6.53 10.41 -22.41
CA ASN A 476 6.83 8.99 -22.65
C ASN A 476 6.43 8.57 -24.08
N MET A 477 5.39 9.19 -24.65
CA MET A 477 5.01 9.00 -26.05
C MET A 477 5.76 10.00 -26.90
N SER A 478 6.60 9.55 -27.85
CA SER A 478 7.08 10.39 -28.93
C SER A 478 5.88 10.95 -29.68
N GLN A 479 5.80 12.27 -29.85
CA GLN A 479 4.80 12.87 -30.75
C GLN A 479 5.04 12.28 -32.14
N GLN A 480 4.22 11.30 -32.54
CA GLN A 480 4.10 10.85 -33.91
C GLN A 480 3.20 11.81 -34.68
#